data_9ff69d6455372009015e4d61990fa179
#
_entry.id   9ff69d6455372009015e4d61990fa179
#
_cell.length_a   1.000
_cell.length_b   1.000
_cell.length_c   1.000
_cell.angle_alpha   90.00
_cell.angle_beta   90.00
_cell.angle_gamma   90.00
#
_symmetry.space_group_name_H-M   'P 1'
#
loop_
_entity.id
_entity.type
_entity.pdbx_description
1 polymer ?
#
loop_
_entity_poly.entity_id
_entity_poly.type
_entity_poly.pdbx_seq_one_letter_code
_entity_poly.pdbx_strand_id
1 'polypeptide(L)'
;MEGRKFIVKEQIYVDRLIELTGDNVVNVVKEALSCLINIAGDEPGVRRMLDSSQSANFCLTLLENVIHKDCGFADPIAMLLSNMTRTESGVKVYADILSDSSASVSVDKLMKVLCSVNHNPNALLDFLAPFLANLSRVEIVRRYFLNPEAQALKQLLPFTQHPSDIRRQAASTIIKNICFETGRYAV
;
A
#
# COMPACT_ATOMS: atom_id res chain seq x y z
N MET A 1 20.85 -4.05 12.29
CA MET A 1 19.64 -3.67 13.07
C MET A 1 19.83 -2.39 13.92
N GLU A 2 21.01 -2.04 14.36
CA GLU A 2 21.25 -0.82 15.17
C GLU A 2 21.05 0.48 14.40
N GLY A 3 21.48 0.57 13.13
CA GLY A 3 21.34 1.77 12.30
C GLY A 3 19.89 2.20 12.11
N ARG A 4 18.95 1.26 11.87
CA ARG A 4 17.52 1.57 11.77
C ARG A 4 16.98 2.17 13.08
N LYS A 5 17.32 1.57 14.22
CA LYS A 5 16.92 2.08 15.53
C LYS A 5 17.49 3.47 15.81
N PHE A 6 18.68 3.75 15.31
CA PHE A 6 19.29 5.08 15.44
C PHE A 6 18.51 6.13 14.64
N ILE A 7 18.19 5.87 13.37
CA ILE A 7 17.43 6.78 12.52
C ILE A 7 16.05 7.08 13.13
N VAL A 8 15.36 6.05 13.63
CA VAL A 8 14.00 6.19 14.19
C VAL A 8 13.96 6.96 15.52
N LYS A 9 15.08 7.17 16.21
CA LYS A 9 15.13 7.96 17.46
C LYS A 9 14.73 9.41 17.24
N GLU A 10 15.23 10.02 16.18
CA GLU A 10 15.04 11.44 15.91
C GLU A 10 14.12 11.65 14.70
N GLN A 11 13.02 12.35 14.89
CA GLN A 11 12.02 12.64 13.85
C GLN A 11 12.65 13.30 12.61
N ILE A 12 13.61 14.19 12.82
CA ILE A 12 14.24 14.95 11.73
C ILE A 12 14.87 14.07 10.65
N TYR A 13 15.39 12.88 11.02
CA TYR A 13 15.95 11.97 10.01
C TYR A 13 14.89 11.36 9.13
N VAL A 14 13.75 11.00 9.72
CA VAL A 14 12.63 10.43 8.97
C VAL A 14 11.98 11.50 8.09
N ASP A 15 11.78 12.71 8.61
CA ASP A 15 11.26 13.85 7.84
C ASP A 15 12.15 14.15 6.62
N ARG A 16 13.47 14.15 6.82
CA ARG A 16 14.40 14.37 5.71
C ARG A 16 14.36 13.26 4.68
N LEU A 17 14.23 12.00 5.08
CA LEU A 17 14.07 10.89 4.14
C LEU A 17 12.76 11.01 3.33
N ILE A 18 11.67 11.45 3.95
CA ILE A 18 10.41 11.72 3.26
C ILE A 18 10.60 12.83 2.21
N GLU A 19 11.24 13.94 2.57
CA GLU A 19 11.54 15.02 1.62
C GLU A 19 12.37 14.52 0.42
N LEU A 20 13.37 13.69 0.67
CA LEU A 20 14.25 13.16 -0.38
C LEU A 20 13.54 12.21 -1.36
N THR A 21 12.33 11.71 -1.03
CA THR A 21 11.55 10.95 -2.03
C THR A 21 11.03 11.82 -3.18
N GLY A 22 11.03 13.15 -3.01
CA GLY A 22 10.69 14.13 -4.04
C GLY A 22 11.91 14.81 -4.70
N ASP A 23 13.13 14.29 -4.50
CA ASP A 23 14.35 14.86 -5.09
C ASP A 23 14.38 14.72 -6.61
N ASN A 24 15.07 15.65 -7.29
CA ASN A 24 15.23 15.61 -8.74
C ASN A 24 16.25 14.55 -9.21
N VAL A 25 17.07 14.02 -8.30
CA VAL A 25 18.09 13.02 -8.60
C VAL A 25 17.55 11.62 -8.37
N VAL A 26 17.37 10.85 -9.42
CA VAL A 26 16.78 9.49 -9.41
C VAL A 26 17.43 8.57 -8.34
N ASN A 27 18.75 8.60 -8.22
CA ASN A 27 19.46 7.77 -7.23
C ASN A 27 19.18 8.21 -5.79
N VAL A 28 18.97 9.51 -5.53
CA VAL A 28 18.59 10.02 -4.20
C VAL A 28 17.22 9.51 -3.82
N VAL A 29 16.23 9.60 -4.71
CA VAL A 29 14.87 9.07 -4.52
C VAL A 29 14.91 7.57 -4.22
N LYS A 30 15.67 6.80 -5.02
CA LYS A 30 15.81 5.36 -4.85
C LYS A 30 16.35 4.98 -3.47
N GLU A 31 17.42 5.64 -3.03
CA GLU A 31 18.04 5.37 -1.73
C GLU A 31 17.15 5.82 -0.57
N ALA A 32 16.45 6.96 -0.72
CA ALA A 32 15.48 7.42 0.28
C ALA A 32 14.33 6.41 0.45
N LEU A 33 13.73 5.94 -0.64
CA LEU A 33 12.70 4.90 -0.61
C LEU A 33 13.22 3.61 0.02
N SER A 34 14.45 3.18 -0.31
CA SER A 34 15.08 1.99 0.26
C SER A 34 15.26 2.11 1.77
N CYS A 35 15.67 3.29 2.27
CA CYS A 35 15.77 3.58 3.69
C CYS A 35 14.39 3.52 4.37
N LEU A 36 13.36 4.16 3.78
CA LEU A 36 12.00 4.15 4.32
C LEU A 36 11.39 2.75 4.34
N ILE A 37 11.62 1.92 3.30
CA ILE A 37 11.19 0.51 3.27
C ILE A 37 11.80 -0.26 4.45
N ASN A 38 13.10 -0.05 4.72
CA ASN A 38 13.78 -0.69 5.85
C ASN A 38 13.25 -0.18 7.20
N ILE A 39 12.97 1.11 7.32
CA ILE A 39 12.39 1.71 8.52
C ILE A 39 10.97 1.19 8.75
N ALA A 40 10.15 1.05 7.71
CA ALA A 40 8.80 0.51 7.78
C ALA A 40 8.73 -0.99 8.13
N GLY A 41 9.85 -1.64 8.36
CA GLY A 41 9.90 -3.05 8.76
C GLY A 41 9.37 -3.34 10.18
N ASP A 42 9.14 -2.30 11.02
CA ASP A 42 8.57 -2.43 12.36
C ASP A 42 7.67 -1.24 12.72
N GLU A 43 6.83 -1.44 13.75
CA GLU A 43 5.84 -0.46 14.23
C GLU A 43 6.45 0.91 14.60
N PRO A 44 7.58 1.00 15.35
CA PRO A 44 8.18 2.30 15.65
C PRO A 44 8.57 3.10 14.41
N GLY A 45 9.07 2.44 13.37
CA GLY A 45 9.43 3.08 12.12
C GLY A 45 8.22 3.65 11.38
N VAL A 46 7.15 2.86 11.27
CA VAL A 46 5.90 3.31 10.65
C VAL A 46 5.31 4.48 11.42
N ARG A 47 5.29 4.41 12.75
CA ARG A 47 4.80 5.50 13.60
C ARG A 47 5.55 6.81 13.33
N ARG A 48 6.88 6.79 13.25
CA ARG A 48 7.67 7.98 12.92
C ARG A 48 7.34 8.57 11.56
N MET A 49 7.06 7.74 10.55
CA MET A 49 6.62 8.25 9.24
C MET A 49 5.23 8.91 9.34
N LEU A 50 4.32 8.36 10.14
CA LEU A 50 2.98 8.89 10.32
C LEU A 50 2.93 10.11 11.24
N ASP A 51 3.89 10.26 12.16
CA ASP A 51 4.04 11.42 13.05
C ASP A 51 4.68 12.63 12.31
N SER A 52 5.20 12.45 11.10
CA SER A 52 5.72 13.54 10.28
C SER A 52 4.63 14.57 9.96
N SER A 53 4.98 15.84 10.02
CA SER A 53 4.09 16.92 9.58
C SER A 53 3.71 16.83 8.10
N GLN A 54 4.50 16.09 7.31
CA GLN A 54 4.28 15.84 5.89
C GLN A 54 3.50 14.53 5.62
N SER A 55 3.17 13.76 6.64
CA SER A 55 2.66 12.39 6.51
C SER A 55 1.41 12.27 5.63
N ALA A 56 0.45 13.18 5.76
CA ALA A 56 -0.79 13.14 4.97
C ALA A 56 -0.50 13.30 3.47
N ASN A 57 0.30 14.28 3.10
CA ASN A 57 0.71 14.51 1.71
C ASN A 57 1.59 13.35 1.19
N PHE A 58 2.51 12.87 2.02
CA PHE A 58 3.39 11.76 1.67
C PHE A 58 2.60 10.48 1.39
N CYS A 59 1.66 10.10 2.27
CA CYS A 59 0.84 8.90 2.07
C CYS A 59 -0.03 9.00 0.80
N LEU A 60 -0.61 10.16 0.52
CA LEU A 60 -1.38 10.38 -0.70
C LEU A 60 -0.49 10.30 -1.94
N THR A 61 0.68 10.96 -1.91
CA THR A 61 1.66 10.93 -3.01
C THR A 61 2.13 9.51 -3.33
N LEU A 62 2.36 8.66 -2.33
CA LEU A 62 2.69 7.25 -2.56
C LEU A 62 1.56 6.51 -3.29
N LEU A 63 0.30 6.76 -2.92
CA LEU A 63 -0.86 6.15 -3.58
C LEU A 63 -1.01 6.62 -5.03
N GLU A 64 -0.83 7.92 -5.28
CA GLU A 64 -0.91 8.50 -6.63
C GLU A 64 0.20 7.95 -7.54
N ASN A 65 1.41 7.88 -7.02
CA ASN A 65 2.55 7.38 -7.78
C ASN A 65 2.44 5.88 -8.09
N VAL A 66 1.95 5.05 -7.15
CA VAL A 66 1.86 3.60 -7.40
C VAL A 66 0.86 3.25 -8.49
N ILE A 67 -0.16 4.08 -8.70
CA ILE A 67 -1.14 3.89 -9.79
C ILE A 67 -0.73 4.57 -11.10
N HIS A 68 0.33 5.37 -11.10
CA HIS A 68 0.77 6.07 -12.30
C HIS A 68 1.56 5.12 -13.21
N LYS A 69 1.10 4.97 -14.46
CA LYS A 69 1.64 4.00 -15.42
C LYS A 69 3.13 4.20 -15.79
N ASP A 70 3.65 5.42 -15.65
CA ASP A 70 5.02 5.77 -15.99
C ASP A 70 5.92 5.97 -14.76
N CYS A 71 5.44 5.61 -13.56
CA CYS A 71 6.22 5.75 -12.33
C CYS A 71 7.39 4.75 -12.29
N GLY A 72 8.62 5.24 -12.38
CA GLY A 72 9.83 4.41 -12.30
C GLY A 72 10.12 3.80 -10.92
N PHE A 73 9.39 4.24 -9.90
CA PHE A 73 9.54 3.78 -8.51
C PHE A 73 8.30 3.00 -8.01
N ALA A 74 7.42 2.55 -8.90
CA ALA A 74 6.17 1.91 -8.51
C ALA A 74 6.37 0.65 -7.66
N ASP A 75 7.36 -0.20 -7.96
CA ASP A 75 7.66 -1.39 -7.15
C ASP A 75 8.17 -1.06 -5.74
N PRO A 76 9.20 -0.21 -5.53
CA PRO A 76 9.60 0.20 -4.18
C PRO A 76 8.50 0.94 -3.42
N ILE A 77 7.67 1.74 -4.08
CA ILE A 77 6.50 2.38 -3.46
C ILE A 77 5.48 1.33 -3.00
N ALA A 78 5.14 0.36 -3.85
CA ALA A 78 4.22 -0.73 -3.48
C ALA A 78 4.77 -1.54 -2.29
N MET A 79 6.08 -1.77 -2.23
CA MET A 79 6.73 -2.44 -1.09
C MET A 79 6.63 -1.59 0.19
N LEU A 80 6.87 -0.28 0.10
CA LEU A 80 6.72 0.65 1.24
C LEU A 80 5.29 0.67 1.76
N LEU A 81 4.29 0.81 0.88
CA LEU A 81 2.87 0.76 1.21
C LEU A 81 2.49 -0.55 1.92
N SER A 82 2.97 -1.68 1.39
CA SER A 82 2.77 -3.01 2.00
C SER A 82 3.36 -3.08 3.39
N ASN A 83 4.59 -2.58 3.60
CA ASN A 83 5.22 -2.59 4.92
C ASN A 83 4.51 -1.67 5.91
N MET A 84 4.17 -0.45 5.52
CA MET A 84 3.45 0.50 6.38
C MET A 84 2.11 -0.09 6.87
N THR A 85 1.38 -0.77 5.99
CA THR A 85 0.07 -1.35 6.33
C THR A 85 0.13 -2.69 7.06
N ARG A 86 1.31 -3.22 7.37
CA ARG A 86 1.44 -4.32 8.33
C ARG A 86 1.03 -3.90 9.74
N THR A 87 1.13 -2.62 10.06
CA THR A 87 0.74 -2.02 11.33
C THR A 87 -0.73 -1.57 11.32
N GLU A 88 -1.35 -1.50 12.50
CA GLU A 88 -2.72 -1.01 12.62
C GLU A 88 -2.83 0.48 12.32
N SER A 89 -1.84 1.26 12.76
CA SER A 89 -1.75 2.71 12.48
C SER A 89 -1.67 2.98 10.98
N GLY A 90 -0.83 2.25 10.26
CA GLY A 90 -0.74 2.36 8.81
C GLY A 90 -2.03 1.97 8.09
N VAL A 91 -2.66 0.84 8.48
CA VAL A 91 -3.95 0.44 7.91
C VAL A 91 -5.00 1.51 8.11
N LYS A 92 -5.09 2.10 9.32
CA LYS A 92 -6.07 3.16 9.61
C LYS A 92 -5.88 4.37 8.68
N VAL A 93 -4.66 4.90 8.58
CA VAL A 93 -4.38 6.08 7.75
C VAL A 93 -4.75 5.83 6.28
N TYR A 94 -4.32 4.71 5.72
CA TYR A 94 -4.63 4.42 4.31
C TYR A 94 -6.11 4.08 4.08
N ALA A 95 -6.79 3.45 5.03
CA ALA A 95 -8.23 3.23 4.95
C ALA A 95 -9.01 4.56 4.99
N ASP A 96 -8.61 5.49 5.83
CA ASP A 96 -9.22 6.83 5.93
C ASP A 96 -9.04 7.59 4.60
N ILE A 97 -7.83 7.61 4.02
CA ILE A 97 -7.57 8.24 2.71
C ILE A 97 -8.44 7.61 1.60
N LEU A 98 -8.49 6.28 1.53
CA LEU A 98 -9.20 5.56 0.47
C LEU A 98 -10.74 5.59 0.64
N SER A 99 -11.22 5.98 1.81
CA SER A 99 -12.64 6.16 2.11
C SER A 99 -13.15 7.55 1.75
N ASP A 100 -12.25 8.51 1.54
CA ASP A 100 -12.61 9.85 1.12
C ASP A 100 -13.03 9.83 -0.36
N SER A 101 -14.29 10.14 -0.61
CA SER A 101 -14.86 10.19 -1.97
C SER A 101 -14.24 11.28 -2.85
N SER A 102 -13.59 12.27 -2.25
CA SER A 102 -12.85 13.34 -2.96
C SER A 102 -11.41 12.95 -3.30
N ALA A 103 -10.90 11.85 -2.75
CA ALA A 103 -9.53 11.42 -2.99
C ALA A 103 -9.29 11.01 -4.46
N SER A 104 -8.10 11.35 -4.95
CA SER A 104 -7.64 10.99 -6.31
C SER A 104 -7.49 9.47 -6.52
N VAL A 105 -7.36 8.69 -5.41
CA VAL A 105 -7.16 7.24 -5.41
C VAL A 105 -8.26 6.55 -4.61
N SER A 106 -8.69 5.38 -5.08
CA SER A 106 -9.69 4.53 -4.42
C SER A 106 -9.27 3.06 -4.47
N VAL A 107 -9.91 2.22 -3.66
CA VAL A 107 -9.69 0.75 -3.70
C VAL A 107 -9.97 0.20 -5.11
N ASP A 108 -10.98 0.71 -5.79
CA ASP A 108 -11.32 0.32 -7.16
C ASP A 108 -10.19 0.63 -8.16
N LYS A 109 -9.57 1.82 -8.07
CA LYS A 109 -8.42 2.18 -8.90
C LYS A 109 -7.22 1.28 -8.64
N LEU A 110 -6.93 1.00 -7.39
CA LEU A 110 -5.83 0.09 -6.99
C LEU A 110 -6.07 -1.34 -7.51
N MET A 111 -7.30 -1.83 -7.43
CA MET A 111 -7.68 -3.15 -7.98
C MET A 111 -7.55 -3.18 -9.50
N LYS A 112 -7.98 -2.14 -10.20
CA LYS A 112 -7.80 -2.03 -11.65
C LYS A 112 -6.33 -2.06 -12.06
N VAL A 113 -5.47 -1.36 -11.31
CA VAL A 113 -4.01 -1.39 -11.53
C VAL A 113 -3.46 -2.79 -11.30
N LEU A 114 -3.82 -3.45 -10.18
CA LEU A 114 -3.36 -4.79 -9.84
C LEU A 114 -3.77 -5.83 -10.90
N CYS A 115 -4.99 -5.71 -11.44
CA CYS A 115 -5.56 -6.65 -12.42
C CYS A 115 -5.14 -6.36 -13.86
N SER A 116 -4.59 -5.19 -14.15
CA SER A 116 -4.19 -4.81 -15.50
C SER A 116 -2.85 -5.45 -15.86
N VAL A 117 -2.82 -6.16 -16.98
CA VAL A 117 -1.57 -6.67 -17.55
C VAL A 117 -0.77 -5.50 -18.11
N ASN A 118 0.51 -5.40 -17.70
CA ASN A 118 1.42 -4.34 -18.17
C ASN A 118 0.92 -2.91 -17.89
N HIS A 119 0.24 -2.69 -16.76
CA HIS A 119 -0.17 -1.34 -16.36
C HIS A 119 1.02 -0.37 -16.33
N ASN A 120 2.13 -0.80 -15.74
CA ASN A 120 3.40 -0.10 -15.77
C ASN A 120 4.45 -1.04 -16.40
N PRO A 121 5.02 -0.71 -17.56
CA PRO A 121 5.97 -1.59 -18.25
C PRO A 121 7.30 -1.78 -17.49
N ASN A 122 7.58 -0.92 -16.49
CA ASN A 122 8.82 -0.94 -15.72
C ASN A 122 8.63 -1.52 -14.30
N ALA A 123 7.44 -2.00 -13.95
CA ALA A 123 7.14 -2.50 -12.60
C ALA A 123 6.22 -3.73 -12.63
N LEU A 124 6.47 -4.66 -11.72
CA LEU A 124 5.62 -5.85 -11.53
C LEU A 124 4.45 -5.58 -10.61
N LEU A 125 4.57 -4.61 -9.71
CA LEU A 125 3.55 -4.23 -8.72
C LEU A 125 3.08 -5.40 -7.82
N ASP A 126 3.94 -6.41 -7.62
CA ASP A 126 3.58 -7.60 -6.82
C ASP A 126 3.19 -7.23 -5.38
N PHE A 127 3.86 -6.22 -4.80
CA PHE A 127 3.59 -5.75 -3.44
C PHE A 127 2.30 -4.94 -3.28
N LEU A 128 1.64 -4.55 -4.38
CA LEU A 128 0.31 -3.94 -4.32
C LEU A 128 -0.74 -4.94 -3.80
N ALA A 129 -0.58 -6.23 -4.09
CA ALA A 129 -1.47 -7.27 -3.58
C ALA A 129 -1.40 -7.43 -2.04
N PRO A 130 -0.23 -7.56 -1.37
CA PRO A 130 -0.13 -7.52 0.09
C PRO A 130 -0.63 -6.21 0.71
N PHE A 131 -0.45 -5.06 0.07
CA PHE A 131 -1.02 -3.81 0.52
C PHE A 131 -2.54 -3.90 0.64
N LEU A 132 -3.23 -4.36 -0.41
CA LEU A 132 -4.68 -4.57 -0.40
C LEU A 132 -5.10 -5.66 0.60
N ALA A 133 -4.29 -6.72 0.75
CA ALA A 133 -4.53 -7.76 1.75
C ALA A 133 -4.48 -7.22 3.19
N ASN A 134 -3.53 -6.33 3.48
CA ASN A 134 -3.46 -5.67 4.77
C ASN A 134 -4.67 -4.76 5.02
N LEU A 135 -5.11 -4.01 4.00
CA LEU A 135 -6.29 -3.15 4.07
C LEU A 135 -7.60 -3.93 4.20
N SER A 136 -7.68 -5.17 3.72
CA SER A 136 -8.89 -6.00 3.86
C SER A 136 -9.20 -6.39 5.33
N ARG A 137 -8.33 -6.03 6.28
CA ARG A 137 -8.62 -6.10 7.73
C ARG A 137 -9.69 -5.11 8.17
N VAL A 138 -9.91 -4.01 7.44
CA VAL A 138 -10.97 -3.04 7.76
C VAL A 138 -12.24 -3.31 6.96
N GLU A 139 -13.37 -3.07 7.60
CA GLU A 139 -14.71 -3.41 7.08
C GLU A 139 -14.99 -2.75 5.73
N ILE A 140 -14.68 -1.46 5.57
CA ILE A 140 -14.98 -0.72 4.35
C ILE A 140 -14.32 -1.32 3.11
N VAL A 141 -13.10 -1.85 3.26
CA VAL A 141 -12.39 -2.54 2.17
C VAL A 141 -12.99 -3.91 1.92
N ARG A 142 -13.38 -4.67 2.96
CA ARG A 142 -14.08 -5.94 2.77
C ARG A 142 -15.41 -5.76 2.05
N ARG A 143 -16.18 -4.73 2.39
CA ARG A 143 -17.44 -4.39 1.69
C ARG A 143 -17.23 -4.09 0.21
N TYR A 144 -16.13 -3.43 -0.16
CA TYR A 144 -15.79 -3.23 -1.56
C TYR A 144 -15.63 -4.58 -2.30
N PHE A 145 -14.91 -5.55 -1.73
CA PHE A 145 -14.74 -6.87 -2.34
C PHE A 145 -16.04 -7.66 -2.45
N LEU A 146 -16.97 -7.46 -1.53
CA LEU A 146 -18.28 -8.13 -1.49
C LEU A 146 -19.35 -7.39 -2.31
N ASN A 147 -19.06 -6.20 -2.81
CA ASN A 147 -20.02 -5.47 -3.66
C ASN A 147 -20.15 -6.18 -5.01
N PRO A 148 -21.37 -6.67 -5.36
CA PRO A 148 -21.61 -7.38 -6.62
C PRO A 148 -21.34 -6.50 -7.87
N GLU A 149 -21.56 -5.18 -7.77
CA GLU A 149 -21.34 -4.25 -8.88
C GLU A 149 -19.83 -4.05 -9.16
N ALA A 150 -19.00 -4.07 -8.13
CA ALA A 150 -17.57 -3.92 -8.29
C ALA A 150 -16.90 -5.15 -8.94
N GLN A 151 -17.51 -6.34 -8.87
CA GLN A 151 -16.98 -7.61 -9.37
C GLN A 151 -15.54 -7.92 -8.84
N ALA A 152 -15.12 -7.26 -7.76
CA ALA A 152 -13.75 -7.26 -7.27
C ALA A 152 -13.29 -8.66 -6.83
N LEU A 153 -14.16 -9.42 -6.15
CA LEU A 153 -13.85 -10.79 -5.77
C LEU A 153 -13.66 -11.70 -6.99
N LYS A 154 -14.46 -11.53 -8.03
CA LYS A 154 -14.34 -12.29 -9.28
C LYS A 154 -13.02 -11.98 -10.00
N GLN A 155 -12.59 -10.72 -9.98
CA GLN A 155 -11.29 -10.30 -10.53
C GLN A 155 -10.12 -10.82 -9.69
N LEU A 156 -10.30 -11.00 -8.38
CA LEU A 156 -9.27 -11.49 -7.46
C LEU A 156 -9.02 -13.00 -7.58
N LEU A 157 -10.06 -13.80 -7.87
CA LEU A 157 -9.96 -15.27 -7.88
C LEU A 157 -8.82 -15.83 -8.75
N PRO A 158 -8.53 -15.33 -9.97
CA PRO A 158 -7.40 -15.80 -10.77
C PRO A 158 -6.05 -15.63 -10.07
N PHE A 159 -5.92 -14.67 -9.16
CA PHE A 159 -4.67 -14.43 -8.43
C PHE A 159 -4.32 -15.56 -7.46
N THR A 160 -5.26 -16.42 -7.09
CA THR A 160 -4.99 -17.62 -6.27
C THR A 160 -4.11 -18.65 -7.01
N GLN A 161 -4.01 -18.53 -8.32
CA GLN A 161 -3.18 -19.39 -9.19
C GLN A 161 -2.09 -18.58 -9.93
N HIS A 162 -1.84 -17.33 -9.53
CA HIS A 162 -0.85 -16.45 -10.17
C HIS A 162 0.57 -17.00 -10.00
N PRO A 163 1.50 -16.84 -11.00
CA PRO A 163 2.89 -17.28 -10.87
C PRO A 163 3.63 -16.67 -9.67
N SER A 164 3.36 -15.42 -9.31
CA SER A 164 3.94 -14.76 -8.15
C SER A 164 3.35 -15.30 -6.84
N ASP A 165 4.21 -15.85 -5.97
CA ASP A 165 3.83 -16.31 -4.63
C ASP A 165 3.26 -15.19 -3.77
N ILE A 166 3.81 -13.99 -3.92
CA ILE A 166 3.36 -12.78 -3.20
C ILE A 166 1.90 -12.50 -3.52
N ARG A 167 1.52 -12.54 -4.80
CA ARG A 167 0.13 -12.30 -5.23
C ARG A 167 -0.80 -13.44 -4.80
N ARG A 168 -0.37 -14.72 -4.89
CA ARG A 168 -1.18 -15.87 -4.43
C ARG A 168 -1.49 -15.76 -2.94
N GLN A 169 -0.46 -15.48 -2.13
CA GLN A 169 -0.63 -15.36 -0.68
C GLN A 169 -1.55 -14.19 -0.32
N ALA A 170 -1.40 -13.04 -0.98
CA ALA A 170 -2.23 -11.88 -0.76
C ALA A 170 -3.70 -12.14 -1.14
N ALA A 171 -3.97 -12.75 -2.29
CA ALA A 171 -5.31 -13.10 -2.72
C ALA A 171 -5.99 -14.04 -1.72
N SER A 172 -5.30 -15.07 -1.28
CA SER A 172 -5.81 -16.00 -0.25
C SER A 172 -6.09 -15.29 1.09
N THR A 173 -5.25 -14.30 1.46
CA THR A 173 -5.44 -13.50 2.67
C THR A 173 -6.66 -12.60 2.57
N ILE A 174 -6.89 -11.95 1.42
CA ILE A 174 -8.09 -11.13 1.18
C ILE A 174 -9.34 -12.00 1.29
N ILE A 175 -9.38 -13.15 0.61
CA ILE A 175 -10.51 -14.09 0.65
C ILE A 175 -10.77 -14.54 2.09
N LYS A 176 -9.74 -14.93 2.83
CA LYS A 176 -9.86 -15.28 4.25
C LYS A 176 -10.50 -14.14 5.07
N ASN A 177 -10.02 -12.90 4.90
CA ASN A 177 -10.52 -11.76 5.65
C ASN A 177 -11.99 -11.45 5.31
N ILE A 178 -12.39 -11.62 4.06
CA ILE A 178 -13.78 -11.48 3.61
C ILE A 178 -14.70 -12.49 4.29
N CYS A 179 -14.24 -13.75 4.49
CA CYS A 179 -15.03 -14.79 5.17
C CYS A 179 -15.38 -14.45 6.63
N PHE A 180 -14.67 -13.51 7.26
CA PHE A 180 -14.99 -13.03 8.61
C PHE A 180 -16.01 -11.88 8.62
N GLU A 181 -16.44 -11.40 7.46
CA GLU A 181 -17.46 -10.36 7.41
C GLU A 181 -18.84 -10.95 7.71
N THR A 182 -19.46 -10.48 8.81
CA THR A 182 -20.74 -10.99 9.31
C THR A 182 -21.91 -10.03 9.03
N GLY A 183 -21.67 -8.96 8.28
CA GLY A 183 -22.69 -8.00 7.89
C GLY A 183 -23.81 -8.66 7.05
N ARG A 184 -25.07 -8.25 7.25
CA ARG A 184 -26.19 -8.71 6.45
C ARG A 184 -26.03 -8.15 5.03
N TYR A 185 -25.48 -8.97 4.15
CA TYR A 185 -25.58 -8.70 2.72
C TYR A 185 -27.01 -9.11 2.31
N ALA A 186 -27.88 -8.12 2.02
CA ALA A 186 -29.12 -8.40 1.37
C ALA A 186 -28.82 -9.02 0.00
N VAL A 187 -29.27 -10.25 -0.18
CA VAL A 187 -29.27 -10.97 -1.45
C VAL A 187 -30.33 -10.34 -2.33
#